data_7ef9a8e52d11125e07864918f93000c8
#
_entry.id   7ef9a8e52d11125e07864918f93000c8
#
_cell.length_a   1.000
_cell.length_b   1.000
_cell.length_c   1.000
_cell.angle_alpha   90.00
_cell.angle_beta   90.00
_cell.angle_gamma   90.00
#
_symmetry.space_group_name_H-M   'P 1'
#
loop_
_entity.id
_entity.type
_entity.pdbx_description
1 polymer ?
#
loop_
_entity_poly.entity_id
_entity_poly.type
_entity_poly.pdbx_seq_one_letter_code
_entity_poly.pdbx_strand_id
1 'polypeptide(L)'
;MGTADTLLRTFRFLADTNNLLSFTGWESVGNSNWYIFVIMLCYLIAYLCFRLPIVKKEALVMRAILCFFLLGFSVLVLSFLKSFWFYDTMFCFGAGIFYSTWRDRIESSLKQYYWFVLPVLLVLLFLLGRCPYYIRGLVHNTYSIVLCLLIVMLTMKIKVNNAVLIWSGKDLFPLYIYQRVPMIILSSICGGAFVSSYPVLYTFACLLITLLFAHFYKYWAVKL
;
A
#
# COMPACT_ATOMS: atom_id res chain seq x y z
N MET A 1 -3.28 5.45 -28.07
CA MET A 1 -1.84 5.45 -27.73
C MET A 1 -1.24 4.20 -28.33
N GLY A 2 -0.28 4.31 -29.26
CA GLY A 2 0.25 3.15 -29.99
C GLY A 2 1.20 2.33 -29.11
N THR A 3 1.28 1.02 -29.36
CA THR A 3 2.18 0.07 -28.68
C THR A 3 3.64 0.50 -28.70
N ALA A 4 4.09 1.07 -29.83
CA ALA A 4 5.44 1.60 -30.00
C ALA A 4 5.75 2.77 -29.04
N ASP A 5 4.78 3.66 -28.80
CA ASP A 5 4.93 4.80 -27.90
C ASP A 5 5.05 4.35 -26.44
N THR A 6 4.29 3.33 -26.07
CA THR A 6 4.35 2.74 -24.72
C THR A 6 5.68 2.03 -24.47
N LEU A 7 6.16 1.27 -25.44
CA LEU A 7 7.48 0.63 -25.36
C LEU A 7 8.62 1.64 -25.30
N LEU A 8 8.57 2.70 -26.12
CA LEU A 8 9.57 3.75 -26.12
C LEU A 8 9.62 4.49 -24.77
N ARG A 9 8.46 4.76 -24.17
CA ARG A 9 8.37 5.36 -22.83
C ARG A 9 8.92 4.43 -21.74
N THR A 10 8.66 3.13 -21.85
CA THR A 10 9.21 2.13 -20.93
C THR A 10 10.73 2.08 -21.04
N PHE A 11 11.29 2.07 -22.27
CA PHE A 11 12.73 2.11 -22.48
C PHE A 11 13.37 3.41 -21.99
N ARG A 12 12.76 4.56 -22.25
CA ARG A 12 13.22 5.84 -21.69
C ARG A 12 13.22 5.86 -20.18
N PHE A 13 12.18 5.32 -19.54
CA PHE A 13 12.12 5.19 -18.09
C PHE A 13 13.25 4.31 -17.54
N LEU A 14 13.51 3.16 -18.16
CA LEU A 14 14.58 2.24 -17.74
C LEU A 14 15.98 2.81 -18.01
N ALA A 15 16.14 3.63 -19.05
CA ALA A 15 17.40 4.25 -19.41
C ALA A 15 17.68 5.55 -18.61
N ASP A 16 16.66 6.22 -18.13
CA ASP A 16 16.76 7.52 -17.44
C ASP A 16 16.87 7.32 -15.93
N THR A 17 18.01 6.79 -15.49
CA THR A 17 18.34 6.58 -14.07
C THR A 17 18.42 7.88 -13.26
N ASN A 18 18.52 9.04 -13.92
CA ASN A 18 18.58 10.34 -13.27
C ASN A 18 17.19 10.98 -13.04
N ASN A 19 16.11 10.33 -13.47
CA ASN A 19 14.79 10.92 -13.40
C ASN A 19 14.14 10.68 -12.01
N LEU A 20 14.56 11.48 -11.04
CA LEU A 20 13.92 11.55 -9.71
C LEU A 20 12.39 11.78 -9.81
N LEU A 21 11.91 12.40 -10.91
CA LEU A 21 10.50 12.60 -11.19
C LEU A 21 9.76 11.29 -11.46
N SER A 22 10.43 10.30 -12.05
CA SER A 22 9.86 8.94 -12.24
C SER A 22 9.58 8.25 -10.90
N PHE A 23 10.48 8.41 -9.92
CA PHE A 23 10.27 7.89 -8.56
C PHE A 23 9.08 8.54 -7.88
N THR A 24 8.78 9.77 -8.19
CA THR A 24 7.60 10.46 -7.64
C THR A 24 6.29 10.07 -8.31
N GLY A 25 6.32 9.17 -9.30
CA GLY A 25 5.13 8.70 -10.02
C GLY A 25 4.57 9.68 -11.05
N TRP A 26 5.37 10.64 -11.52
CA TRP A 26 4.94 11.62 -12.53
C TRP A 26 4.86 11.02 -13.94
N GLU A 27 5.66 10.01 -14.23
CA GLU A 27 5.65 9.31 -15.50
C GLU A 27 4.73 8.09 -15.48
N SER A 28 4.11 7.77 -16.62
CA SER A 28 3.09 6.71 -16.71
C SER A 28 3.60 5.31 -16.32
N VAL A 29 4.87 5.00 -16.57
CA VAL A 29 5.50 3.73 -16.21
C VAL A 29 5.94 3.73 -14.75
N GLY A 30 6.44 4.86 -14.25
CA GLY A 30 6.83 5.05 -12.85
C GLY A 30 5.66 5.24 -11.89
N ASN A 31 4.43 5.30 -12.39
CA ASN A 31 3.25 5.55 -11.56
C ASN A 31 3.01 4.48 -10.47
N SER A 32 3.54 3.25 -10.64
CA SER A 32 3.50 2.24 -9.58
C SER A 32 4.50 2.50 -8.45
N ASN A 33 5.52 3.32 -8.68
CA ASN A 33 6.56 3.60 -7.69
C ASN A 33 6.15 4.69 -6.67
N TRP A 34 5.01 5.37 -6.87
CA TRP A 34 4.48 6.35 -5.92
C TRP A 34 4.38 5.79 -4.50
N TYR A 35 4.01 4.53 -4.37
CA TYR A 35 3.90 3.86 -3.07
C TYR A 35 5.28 3.69 -2.40
N ILE A 36 6.32 3.37 -3.17
CA ILE A 36 7.69 3.24 -2.65
C ILE A 36 8.15 4.59 -2.09
N PHE A 37 7.91 5.68 -2.83
CA PHE A 37 8.21 7.03 -2.35
C PHE A 37 7.48 7.34 -1.05
N VAL A 38 6.17 7.08 -0.99
CA VAL A 38 5.34 7.33 0.19
C VAL A 38 5.80 6.50 1.39
N ILE A 39 6.06 5.20 1.20
CA ILE A 39 6.49 4.33 2.31
C ILE A 39 7.89 4.71 2.82
N MET A 40 8.81 5.12 1.93
CA MET A 40 10.13 5.63 2.32
C MET A 40 9.99 6.91 3.14
N LEU A 41 9.11 7.82 2.73
CA LEU A 41 8.82 9.05 3.50
C LEU A 41 8.25 8.70 4.88
N CYS A 42 7.31 7.77 4.96
CA CYS A 42 6.76 7.30 6.24
C CYS A 42 7.83 6.71 7.15
N TYR A 43 8.72 5.87 6.60
CA TYR A 43 9.84 5.30 7.37
C TYR A 43 10.84 6.37 7.81
N LEU A 44 11.14 7.35 6.98
CA LEU A 44 12.02 8.47 7.33
C LEU A 44 11.42 9.27 8.51
N ILE A 45 10.15 9.63 8.43
CA ILE A 45 9.44 10.33 9.50
C ILE A 45 9.47 9.51 10.80
N ALA A 46 9.12 8.24 10.73
CA ALA A 46 9.15 7.35 11.89
C ALA A 46 10.56 7.26 12.48
N TYR A 47 11.57 7.04 11.64
CA TYR A 47 12.96 6.96 12.07
C TYR A 47 13.41 8.22 12.81
N LEU A 48 13.12 9.40 12.27
CA LEU A 48 13.46 10.68 12.89
C LEU A 48 12.74 10.84 14.25
N CYS A 49 11.44 10.54 14.33
CA CYS A 49 10.66 10.63 15.56
C CYS A 49 11.19 9.68 16.65
N PHE A 50 11.51 8.45 16.28
CA PHE A 50 11.96 7.44 17.25
C PHE A 50 13.42 7.59 17.66
N ARG A 51 14.22 8.36 16.91
CA ARG A 51 15.60 8.72 17.27
C ARG A 51 15.70 9.92 18.21
N LEU A 52 14.64 10.69 18.40
CA LEU A 52 14.68 11.84 19.30
C LEU A 52 15.04 11.42 20.73
N PRO A 53 15.99 12.12 21.39
CA PRO A 53 16.43 11.79 22.76
C PRO A 53 15.41 12.29 23.79
N ILE A 54 14.22 11.65 23.83
CA ILE A 54 13.20 11.94 24.84
C ILE A 54 13.42 10.99 26.01
N VAL A 55 13.81 11.52 27.16
CA VAL A 55 14.21 10.75 28.35
C VAL A 55 13.04 10.47 29.31
N LYS A 56 11.81 10.86 28.99
CA LYS A 56 10.63 10.69 29.87
C LYS A 56 10.08 9.25 29.82
N LYS A 57 9.42 8.82 30.92
CA LYS A 57 8.72 7.51 30.99
C LYS A 57 7.73 7.28 29.85
N GLU A 58 7.17 8.34 29.28
CA GLU A 58 6.20 8.32 28.18
C GLU A 58 6.83 8.58 26.81
N ALA A 59 8.14 8.42 26.69
CA ALA A 59 8.88 8.73 25.47
C ALA A 59 8.32 8.01 24.23
N LEU A 60 7.89 6.76 24.37
CA LEU A 60 7.30 5.98 23.28
C LEU A 60 5.99 6.59 22.78
N VAL A 61 5.11 6.96 23.71
CA VAL A 61 3.81 7.59 23.40
C VAL A 61 4.03 8.95 22.73
N MET A 62 4.92 9.78 23.29
CA MET A 62 5.23 11.09 22.71
C MET A 62 5.80 10.98 21.30
N ARG A 63 6.69 10.01 21.05
CA ARG A 63 7.24 9.75 19.71
C ARG A 63 6.17 9.27 18.73
N ALA A 64 5.27 8.39 19.17
CA ALA A 64 4.15 7.92 18.34
C ALA A 64 3.20 9.08 17.99
N ILE A 65 2.86 9.95 18.96
CA ILE A 65 2.03 11.14 18.73
C ILE A 65 2.72 12.08 17.74
N LEU A 66 4.00 12.39 17.96
CA LEU A 66 4.76 13.27 17.07
C LEU A 66 4.82 12.71 15.65
N CYS A 67 5.06 11.41 15.52
CA CYS A 67 5.06 10.74 14.23
C CYS A 67 3.71 10.87 13.52
N PHE A 68 2.62 10.69 14.24
CA PHE A 68 1.26 10.85 13.70
C PHE A 68 1.00 12.28 13.23
N PHE A 69 1.41 13.29 13.99
CA PHE A 69 1.28 14.69 13.59
C PHE A 69 2.11 15.01 12.35
N LEU A 70 3.35 14.52 12.25
CA LEU A 70 4.19 14.73 11.08
C LEU A 70 3.65 14.01 9.84
N LEU A 71 3.07 12.82 10.00
CA LEU A 71 2.36 12.14 8.91
C LEU A 71 1.13 12.94 8.48
N GLY A 72 0.34 13.47 9.42
CA GLY A 72 -0.79 14.33 9.13
C GLY A 72 -0.39 15.60 8.38
N PHE A 73 0.70 16.24 8.80
CA PHE A 73 1.27 17.38 8.10
C PHE A 73 1.74 17.01 6.68
N SER A 74 2.37 15.84 6.51
CA SER A 74 2.79 15.35 5.20
C SER A 74 1.60 15.09 4.28
N VAL A 75 0.49 14.54 4.80
CA VAL A 75 -0.77 14.38 4.07
C VAL A 75 -1.31 15.73 3.61
N LEU A 76 -1.30 16.72 4.50
CA LEU A 76 -1.73 18.08 4.17
C LEU A 76 -0.88 18.66 3.02
N VAL A 77 0.44 18.62 3.13
CA VAL A 77 1.35 19.13 2.09
C VAL A 77 1.17 18.39 0.77
N LEU A 78 1.09 17.06 0.80
CA LEU A 78 0.90 16.25 -0.41
C LEU A 78 -0.47 16.49 -1.05
N SER A 79 -1.50 16.82 -0.28
CA SER A 79 -2.82 17.15 -0.83
C SER A 79 -2.82 18.40 -1.70
N PHE A 80 -1.91 19.33 -1.47
CA PHE A 80 -1.71 20.52 -2.32
C PHE A 80 -0.79 20.29 -3.51
N LEU A 81 0.15 19.34 -3.40
CA LEU A 81 1.23 19.16 -4.38
C LEU A 81 1.01 17.98 -5.33
N LYS A 82 0.25 16.99 -4.91
CA LYS A 82 0.13 15.70 -5.60
C LYS A 82 -1.33 15.23 -5.68
N SER A 83 -1.57 14.25 -6.57
CA SER A 83 -2.86 13.57 -6.64
C SER A 83 -3.11 12.72 -5.38
N PHE A 84 -4.38 12.45 -5.08
CA PHE A 84 -4.84 11.77 -3.86
C PHE A 84 -4.18 10.40 -3.61
N TRP A 85 -3.70 9.71 -4.64
CA TRP A 85 -3.00 8.43 -4.52
C TRP A 85 -1.80 8.46 -3.57
N PHE A 86 -1.12 9.62 -3.45
CA PHE A 86 0.06 9.75 -2.62
C PHE A 86 -0.22 9.82 -1.12
N TYR A 87 -1.43 10.17 -0.71
CA TYR A 87 -1.73 10.40 0.70
C TYR A 87 -2.95 9.64 1.23
N ASP A 88 -3.69 8.93 0.37
CA ASP A 88 -4.94 8.25 0.73
C ASP A 88 -4.77 7.04 1.67
N THR A 89 -3.53 6.55 1.85
CA THR A 89 -3.20 5.44 2.74
C THR A 89 -2.15 5.76 3.81
N MET A 90 -1.61 6.99 3.84
CA MET A 90 -0.53 7.35 4.78
C MET A 90 -0.93 7.22 6.24
N PHE A 91 -2.19 7.50 6.59
CA PHE A 91 -2.69 7.33 7.96
C PHE A 91 -2.73 5.87 8.41
N CYS A 92 -2.79 4.89 7.48
CA CYS A 92 -2.66 3.48 7.82
C CYS A 92 -1.30 3.17 8.46
N PHE A 93 -0.23 3.81 7.98
CA PHE A 93 1.09 3.68 8.58
C PHE A 93 1.11 4.25 10.01
N GLY A 94 0.53 5.44 10.22
CA GLY A 94 0.36 6.02 11.55
C GLY A 94 -0.46 5.14 12.48
N ALA A 95 -1.60 4.63 12.00
CA ALA A 95 -2.44 3.68 12.75
C ALA A 95 -1.67 2.40 13.11
N GLY A 96 -0.80 1.90 12.22
CA GLY A 96 0.10 0.77 12.49
C GLY A 96 1.08 1.05 13.63
N ILE A 97 1.65 2.26 13.70
CA ILE A 97 2.51 2.68 14.81
C ILE A 97 1.72 2.71 16.13
N PHE A 98 0.51 3.29 16.13
CA PHE A 98 -0.36 3.28 17.32
C PHE A 98 -0.72 1.86 17.74
N TYR A 99 -1.13 1.03 16.79
CA TYR A 99 -1.43 -0.38 17.07
C TYR A 99 -0.22 -1.10 17.67
N SER A 100 0.96 -0.94 17.11
CA SER A 100 2.21 -1.55 17.62
C SER A 100 2.54 -1.07 19.04
N THR A 101 2.32 0.21 19.33
CA THR A 101 2.62 0.82 20.64
C THR A 101 1.70 0.30 21.75
N TRP A 102 0.42 0.05 21.43
CA TRP A 102 -0.58 -0.42 22.41
C TRP A 102 -1.17 -1.78 22.09
N ARG A 103 -0.44 -2.60 21.39
CA ARG A 103 -0.89 -3.87 20.85
C ARG A 103 -1.63 -4.72 21.88
N ASP A 104 -1.00 -4.99 23.02
CA ASP A 104 -1.57 -5.88 24.04
C ASP A 104 -2.90 -5.36 24.63
N ARG A 105 -3.00 -4.04 24.81
CA ARG A 105 -4.24 -3.39 25.26
C ARG A 105 -5.33 -3.45 24.21
N ILE A 106 -4.99 -3.15 22.96
CA ILE A 106 -5.93 -3.17 21.83
C ILE A 106 -6.43 -4.59 21.61
N GLU A 107 -5.54 -5.57 21.54
CA GLU A 107 -5.91 -6.97 21.32
C GLU A 107 -6.75 -7.54 22.47
N SER A 108 -6.44 -7.20 23.71
CA SER A 108 -7.23 -7.58 24.88
C SER A 108 -8.65 -7.00 24.82
N SER A 109 -8.79 -5.70 24.51
CA SER A 109 -10.09 -5.06 24.34
C SER A 109 -10.88 -5.63 23.16
N LEU A 110 -10.23 -5.86 22.03
CA LEU A 110 -10.85 -6.48 20.84
C LEU A 110 -11.31 -7.92 21.13
N LYS A 111 -10.57 -8.70 21.91
CA LYS A 111 -10.99 -10.05 22.33
C LYS A 111 -12.22 -10.00 23.22
N GLN A 112 -12.24 -9.07 24.20
CA GLN A 112 -13.35 -8.89 25.13
C GLN A 112 -14.65 -8.48 24.44
N TYR A 113 -14.57 -7.53 23.50
CA TYR A 113 -15.74 -6.96 22.81
C TYR A 113 -15.88 -7.46 21.37
N TYR A 114 -15.31 -8.62 21.03
CA TYR A 114 -15.22 -9.13 19.67
C TYR A 114 -16.55 -9.13 18.91
N TRP A 115 -17.60 -9.71 19.52
CA TRP A 115 -18.91 -9.84 18.90
C TRP A 115 -19.69 -8.53 18.75
N PHE A 116 -19.31 -7.51 19.47
CA PHE A 116 -19.85 -6.17 19.34
C PHE A 116 -19.08 -5.34 18.29
N VAL A 117 -17.76 -5.37 18.35
CA VAL A 117 -16.89 -4.56 17.48
C VAL A 117 -16.93 -5.04 16.05
N LEU A 118 -17.01 -6.36 15.80
CA LEU A 118 -17.03 -6.91 14.45
C LEU A 118 -18.19 -6.38 13.58
N PRO A 119 -19.47 -6.43 14.00
CA PRO A 119 -20.56 -5.88 13.20
C PRO A 119 -20.45 -4.35 13.06
N VAL A 120 -19.97 -3.63 14.08
CA VAL A 120 -19.75 -2.18 14.00
C VAL A 120 -18.73 -1.85 12.90
N LEU A 121 -17.60 -2.57 12.83
CA LEU A 121 -16.60 -2.36 11.78
C LEU A 121 -17.16 -2.69 10.39
N LEU A 122 -17.97 -3.75 10.25
CA LEU A 122 -18.60 -4.11 8.98
C LEU A 122 -19.60 -3.02 8.51
N VAL A 123 -20.44 -2.52 9.41
CA VAL A 123 -21.38 -1.42 9.12
C VAL A 123 -20.59 -0.16 8.73
N LEU A 124 -19.57 0.18 9.50
CA LEU A 124 -18.72 1.35 9.22
C LEU A 124 -18.03 1.23 7.85
N LEU A 125 -17.49 0.06 7.52
CA LEU A 125 -16.89 -0.21 6.22
C LEU A 125 -17.89 -0.02 5.07
N PHE A 126 -19.13 -0.53 5.26
CA PHE A 126 -20.20 -0.38 4.28
C PHE A 126 -20.60 1.10 4.10
N LEU A 127 -20.74 1.85 5.19
CA LEU A 127 -21.09 3.28 5.16
C LEU A 127 -19.98 4.12 4.49
N LEU A 128 -18.72 3.89 4.87
CA LEU A 128 -17.58 4.59 4.28
C LEU A 128 -17.43 4.28 2.79
N GLY A 129 -17.73 3.05 2.36
CA GLY A 129 -17.72 2.67 0.94
C GLY A 129 -18.80 3.36 0.09
N ARG A 130 -19.83 3.92 0.74
CA ARG A 130 -20.91 4.68 0.07
C ARG A 130 -20.70 6.19 0.07
N CYS A 131 -19.63 6.68 0.71
CA CYS A 131 -19.36 8.12 0.81
C CYS A 131 -19.03 8.76 -0.54
N PRO A 132 -19.47 10.01 -0.78
CA PRO A 132 -19.24 10.73 -2.01
C PRO A 132 -17.76 10.99 -2.31
N TYR A 133 -17.46 11.10 -3.60
CA TYR A 133 -16.10 11.20 -4.14
C TYR A 133 -15.27 12.42 -3.64
N TYR A 134 -15.92 13.54 -3.32
CA TYR A 134 -15.23 14.79 -2.95
C TYR A 134 -14.64 14.80 -1.52
N ILE A 135 -15.01 13.83 -0.67
CA ILE A 135 -14.42 13.66 0.67
C ILE A 135 -13.38 12.51 0.67
N ARG A 136 -12.95 12.07 -0.51
CA ARG A 136 -12.23 10.80 -0.72
C ARG A 136 -10.96 10.64 0.10
N GLY A 137 -10.12 11.67 0.24
CA GLY A 137 -8.84 11.51 0.91
C GLY A 137 -8.96 11.07 2.37
N LEU A 138 -9.80 11.74 3.16
CA LEU A 138 -10.03 11.40 4.58
C LEU A 138 -10.81 10.09 4.72
N VAL A 139 -11.89 9.94 3.93
CA VAL A 139 -12.74 8.75 3.94
C VAL A 139 -11.95 7.52 3.54
N HIS A 140 -11.10 7.61 2.52
CA HIS A 140 -10.31 6.47 2.05
C HIS A 140 -9.26 6.03 3.09
N ASN A 141 -8.58 6.97 3.73
CA ASN A 141 -7.70 6.66 4.87
C ASN A 141 -8.45 5.96 6.00
N THR A 142 -9.62 6.48 6.39
CA THR A 142 -10.46 5.88 7.45
C THR A 142 -10.95 4.49 7.02
N TYR A 143 -11.42 4.33 5.79
CA TYR A 143 -11.83 3.05 5.22
C TYR A 143 -10.70 2.02 5.29
N SER A 144 -9.49 2.41 4.90
CA SER A 144 -8.31 1.54 4.92
C SER A 144 -7.92 1.12 6.34
N ILE A 145 -8.00 2.04 7.33
CA ILE A 145 -7.75 1.73 8.74
C ILE A 145 -8.80 0.74 9.27
N VAL A 146 -10.08 0.98 8.99
CA VAL A 146 -11.18 0.08 9.40
C VAL A 146 -11.01 -1.30 8.78
N LEU A 147 -10.64 -1.37 7.49
CA LEU A 147 -10.35 -2.64 6.81
C LEU A 147 -9.17 -3.38 7.47
N CYS A 148 -8.08 -2.69 7.79
CA CYS A 148 -6.94 -3.29 8.50
C CYS A 148 -7.35 -3.84 9.88
N LEU A 149 -8.13 -3.08 10.65
CA LEU A 149 -8.63 -3.54 11.95
C LEU A 149 -9.55 -4.75 11.81
N LEU A 150 -10.42 -4.77 10.80
CA LEU A 150 -11.27 -5.92 10.49
C LEU A 150 -10.44 -7.16 10.18
N ILE A 151 -9.40 -7.04 9.35
CA ILE A 151 -8.47 -8.14 9.05
C ILE A 151 -7.78 -8.64 10.31
N VAL A 152 -7.28 -7.74 11.18
CA VAL A 152 -6.68 -8.11 12.47
C VAL A 152 -7.68 -8.90 13.32
N MET A 153 -8.93 -8.44 13.44
CA MET A 153 -9.96 -9.15 14.20
C MET A 153 -10.28 -10.53 13.62
N LEU A 154 -10.40 -10.65 12.30
CA LEU A 154 -10.66 -11.94 11.65
C LEU A 154 -9.51 -12.93 11.90
N THR A 155 -8.25 -12.47 11.83
CA THR A 155 -7.08 -13.31 12.09
C THR A 155 -6.93 -13.75 13.55
N MET A 156 -7.57 -13.07 14.50
CA MET A 156 -7.64 -13.52 15.90
C MET A 156 -8.46 -14.81 16.07
N LYS A 157 -9.41 -15.09 15.19
CA LYS A 157 -10.30 -16.27 15.24
C LYS A 157 -10.00 -17.29 14.15
N ILE A 158 -9.59 -16.85 12.98
CA ILE A 158 -9.33 -17.70 11.82
C ILE A 158 -7.82 -17.87 11.69
N LYS A 159 -7.32 -19.07 11.90
CA LYS A 159 -5.93 -19.39 11.63
C LYS A 159 -5.74 -19.53 10.11
N VAL A 160 -5.30 -18.46 9.48
CA VAL A 160 -4.98 -18.45 8.05
C VAL A 160 -3.56 -19.01 7.88
N ASN A 161 -3.44 -20.33 7.85
CA ASN A 161 -2.18 -21.01 7.59
C ASN A 161 -2.24 -21.72 6.23
N ASN A 162 -2.06 -20.93 5.16
CA ASN A 162 -2.05 -21.43 3.79
C ASN A 162 -0.65 -21.24 3.20
N ALA A 163 -0.07 -22.31 2.64
CA ALA A 163 1.27 -22.29 2.04
C ALA A 163 1.39 -21.23 0.92
N VAL A 164 0.33 -21.03 0.14
CA VAL A 164 0.30 -20.00 -0.93
C VAL A 164 0.40 -18.59 -0.35
N LEU A 165 -0.34 -18.30 0.73
CA LEU A 165 -0.29 -16.99 1.39
C LEU A 165 1.05 -16.72 2.06
N ILE A 166 1.64 -17.74 2.69
CA ILE A 166 2.98 -17.63 3.28
C ILE A 166 4.02 -17.36 2.20
N TRP A 167 3.93 -18.09 1.08
CA TRP A 167 4.83 -17.91 -0.05
C TRP A 167 4.67 -16.52 -0.67
N SER A 168 3.44 -16.08 -0.95
CA SER A 168 3.15 -14.74 -1.49
C SER A 168 3.62 -13.62 -0.56
N GLY A 169 3.47 -13.80 0.76
CA GLY A 169 3.92 -12.82 1.75
C GLY A 169 5.44 -12.63 1.78
N LYS A 170 6.21 -13.70 1.51
CA LYS A 170 7.68 -13.60 1.42
C LYS A 170 8.16 -12.82 0.19
N ASP A 171 7.40 -12.87 -0.90
CA ASP A 171 7.75 -12.26 -2.18
C ASP A 171 6.87 -11.02 -2.48
N LEU A 172 6.25 -10.42 -1.46
CA LEU A 172 5.32 -9.31 -1.60
C LEU A 172 5.94 -8.09 -2.30
N PHE A 173 7.18 -7.74 -1.96
CA PHE A 173 7.86 -6.58 -2.53
C PHE A 173 8.16 -6.75 -4.03
N PRO A 174 8.78 -7.84 -4.51
CA PRO A 174 8.89 -8.12 -5.94
C PRO A 174 7.54 -8.17 -6.66
N LEU A 175 6.52 -8.80 -6.06
CA LEU A 175 5.18 -8.86 -6.63
C LEU A 175 4.61 -7.46 -6.85
N TYR A 176 4.76 -6.58 -5.88
CA TYR A 176 4.30 -5.20 -5.99
C TYR A 176 5.01 -4.42 -7.11
N ILE A 177 6.33 -4.54 -7.23
CA ILE A 177 7.11 -3.83 -8.24
C ILE A 177 6.76 -4.32 -9.65
N TYR A 178 6.68 -5.64 -9.83
CA TYR A 178 6.52 -6.24 -11.16
C TYR A 178 5.08 -6.33 -11.64
N GLN A 179 4.05 -6.17 -10.76
CA GLN A 179 2.64 -6.32 -11.14
C GLN A 179 2.23 -5.44 -12.34
N ARG A 180 2.82 -4.28 -12.52
CA ARG A 180 2.44 -3.33 -13.56
C ARG A 180 3.01 -3.71 -14.93
N VAL A 181 4.15 -4.39 -14.98
CA VAL A 181 4.80 -4.80 -16.22
C VAL A 181 3.91 -5.71 -17.06
N PRO A 182 3.37 -6.82 -16.55
CA PRO A 182 2.41 -7.65 -17.29
C PRO A 182 1.14 -6.91 -17.68
N MET A 183 0.63 -6.02 -16.82
CA MET A 183 -0.56 -5.22 -17.13
C MET A 183 -0.36 -4.34 -18.37
N ILE A 184 0.79 -3.67 -18.47
CA ILE A 184 1.13 -2.84 -19.62
C ILE A 184 1.33 -3.72 -20.88
N ILE A 185 2.10 -4.79 -20.75
CA ILE A 185 2.40 -5.69 -21.89
C ILE A 185 1.10 -6.31 -22.43
N LEU A 186 0.29 -6.92 -21.58
CA LEU A 186 -0.94 -7.59 -21.99
C LEU A 186 -1.97 -6.61 -22.55
N SER A 187 -2.13 -5.43 -21.94
CA SER A 187 -3.04 -4.41 -22.48
C SER A 187 -2.58 -3.86 -23.84
N SER A 188 -1.26 -3.82 -24.07
CA SER A 188 -0.70 -3.39 -25.35
C SER A 188 -0.83 -4.46 -26.45
N ILE A 189 -0.70 -5.73 -26.10
CA ILE A 189 -0.78 -6.85 -27.07
C ILE A 189 -2.25 -7.18 -27.39
N CYS A 190 -3.08 -7.32 -26.35
CA CYS A 190 -4.47 -7.78 -26.51
C CYS A 190 -5.45 -6.64 -26.81
N GLY A 191 -5.04 -5.38 -26.58
CA GLY A 191 -5.87 -4.20 -26.76
C GLY A 191 -6.91 -3.97 -25.66
N GLY A 192 -7.43 -2.75 -25.58
CA GLY A 192 -8.40 -2.37 -24.54
C GLY A 192 -9.73 -3.11 -24.61
N ALA A 193 -10.13 -3.53 -25.80
CA ALA A 193 -11.36 -4.31 -26.01
C ALA A 193 -11.29 -5.68 -25.30
N PHE A 194 -10.13 -6.35 -25.33
CA PHE A 194 -9.94 -7.62 -24.64
C PHE A 194 -10.02 -7.45 -23.12
N VAL A 195 -9.38 -6.39 -22.59
CA VAL A 195 -9.39 -6.09 -21.14
C VAL A 195 -10.81 -5.86 -20.63
N SER A 196 -11.64 -5.14 -21.39
CA SER A 196 -13.04 -4.88 -21.01
C SER A 196 -13.95 -6.10 -21.18
N SER A 197 -13.71 -6.93 -22.18
CA SER A 197 -14.54 -8.12 -22.46
C SER A 197 -14.23 -9.30 -21.53
N TYR A 198 -12.97 -9.45 -21.12
CA TYR A 198 -12.49 -10.58 -20.30
C TYR A 198 -11.68 -10.15 -19.07
N PRO A 199 -12.25 -9.32 -18.16
CA PRO A 199 -11.49 -8.72 -17.06
C PRO A 199 -10.92 -9.77 -16.09
N VAL A 200 -11.64 -10.86 -15.85
CA VAL A 200 -11.18 -11.95 -14.95
C VAL A 200 -9.99 -12.69 -15.56
N LEU A 201 -10.06 -13.04 -16.84
CA LEU A 201 -8.98 -13.74 -17.55
C LEU A 201 -7.74 -12.85 -17.64
N TYR A 202 -7.92 -11.56 -17.94
CA TYR A 202 -6.84 -10.57 -17.95
C TYR A 202 -6.16 -10.46 -16.59
N THR A 203 -6.93 -10.30 -15.51
CA THR A 203 -6.39 -10.20 -14.14
C THR A 203 -5.60 -11.46 -13.76
N PHE A 204 -6.14 -12.65 -14.11
CA PHE A 204 -5.48 -13.91 -13.80
C PHE A 204 -4.17 -14.08 -14.58
N ALA A 205 -4.16 -13.73 -15.87
CA ALA A 205 -2.95 -13.74 -16.69
C ALA A 205 -1.89 -12.76 -16.16
N CYS A 206 -2.28 -11.53 -15.79
CA CYS A 206 -1.39 -10.57 -15.16
C CYS A 206 -0.79 -11.11 -13.85
N LEU A 207 -1.61 -11.71 -13.00
CA LEU A 207 -1.17 -12.31 -11.74
C LEU A 207 -0.14 -13.42 -11.98
N LEU A 208 -0.43 -14.37 -12.88
CA LEU A 208 0.49 -15.47 -13.20
C LEU A 208 1.84 -14.96 -13.70
N ILE A 209 1.82 -14.01 -14.64
CA ILE A 209 3.05 -13.44 -15.18
C ILE A 209 3.82 -12.68 -14.10
N THR A 210 3.14 -11.93 -13.22
CA THR A 210 3.78 -11.24 -12.09
C THR A 210 4.45 -12.22 -11.14
N LEU A 211 3.80 -13.34 -10.84
CA LEU A 211 4.35 -14.41 -10.00
C LEU A 211 5.60 -15.04 -10.62
N LEU A 212 5.59 -15.27 -11.94
CA LEU A 212 6.75 -15.77 -12.68
C LEU A 212 7.91 -14.77 -12.61
N PHE A 213 7.68 -13.48 -12.87
CA PHE A 213 8.71 -12.45 -12.75
C PHE A 213 9.29 -12.35 -11.34
N ALA A 214 8.45 -12.38 -10.31
CA ALA A 214 8.90 -12.35 -8.91
C ALA A 214 9.77 -13.57 -8.57
N HIS A 215 9.39 -14.75 -9.08
CA HIS A 215 10.16 -15.98 -8.89
C HIS A 215 11.54 -15.92 -9.60
N PHE A 216 11.56 -15.48 -10.86
CA PHE A 216 12.81 -15.29 -11.61
C PHE A 216 13.73 -14.26 -10.96
N TYR A 217 13.20 -13.14 -10.49
CA TYR A 217 13.97 -12.13 -9.78
C TYR A 217 14.69 -12.71 -8.57
N LYS A 218 14.00 -13.51 -7.77
CA LYS A 218 14.59 -14.15 -6.60
C LYS A 218 15.74 -15.09 -6.96
N TYR A 219 15.57 -15.86 -8.04
CA TYR A 219 16.61 -16.76 -8.54
C TYR A 219 17.87 -16.03 -8.98
N TRP A 220 17.73 -14.85 -9.60
CA TRP A 220 18.85 -14.00 -10.03
C TRP A 220 19.46 -13.22 -8.87
N ALA A 221 18.66 -12.65 -7.98
CA ALA A 221 19.14 -11.86 -6.86
C ALA A 221 19.94 -12.68 -5.81
N VAL A 222 19.72 -13.98 -5.74
CA VAL A 222 20.48 -14.87 -4.84
C VAL A 222 21.84 -15.27 -5.45
N LYS A 223 22.02 -15.07 -6.77
CA LYS A 223 23.28 -15.41 -7.47
C LYS A 223 24.26 -14.23 -7.60
N LEU A 224 23.82 -13.02 -7.24
CA LEU A 224 24.63 -11.80 -7.16
C LEU A 224 25.05 -11.54 -5.71
#